data_784befe7f06c8a11f3a9160aa00a0e33
#
_entry.id   784befe7f06c8a11f3a9160aa00a0e33
#
_cell.length_a   1.000
_cell.length_b   1.000
_cell.length_c   1.000
_cell.angle_alpha   90.00
_cell.angle_beta   90.00
_cell.angle_gamma   90.00
#
_symmetry.space_group_name_H-M   'P 1'
#
loop_
_entity.id
_entity.type
_entity.pdbx_description
1 polymer ?
#
loop_
_entity_poly.entity_id
_entity_poly.type
_entity_poly.pdbx_seq_one_letter_code
_entity_poly.pdbx_strand_id
1 'polypeptide(L)'
;MLFRSSLFDVLEPGAFWVNRPEAALRAGRKILQQRIAVKVGLDTPDTLYSNDPLAIRAFLRSHHGTAVYKAFRPVTWKDHETHWLTYTSLVSEDDLVADELLRSAPGIFQALVPKGSELRVTFIGRRPFAARLLSQDTVGGKLDWRRAYAELKMEPAELPPAVAERSWRLMEELGIVFGCFDFIVTPQGDYVFLEVNEMGQFLFVEEWTGMPLLDAFCSFLTAGNVDYPWDPERVQVRYRDVLGRSPRDHGSLVM
;
A
#
# COMPACT_ATOMS: atom_id res chain seq x y z
N MET A 1 14.20 19.62 -9.70
CA MET A 1 14.19 18.52 -8.71
C MET A 1 15.34 18.63 -7.69
N LEU A 2 16.57 18.88 -8.12
CA LEU A 2 17.76 19.03 -7.26
C LEU A 2 17.65 20.12 -6.17
N PHE A 3 17.01 21.25 -6.47
CA PHE A 3 16.87 22.34 -5.49
C PHE A 3 16.03 21.95 -4.25
N ARG A 4 14.93 21.20 -4.44
CA ARG A 4 14.08 20.78 -3.31
C ARG A 4 14.80 19.78 -2.39
N SER A 5 15.55 18.81 -2.95
CA SER A 5 16.29 17.85 -2.15
C SER A 5 17.43 18.50 -1.36
N SER A 6 18.18 19.43 -1.98
CA SER A 6 19.22 20.19 -1.27
C SER A 6 18.69 21.06 -0.14
N LEU A 7 17.44 21.55 -0.25
CA LEU A 7 16.82 22.35 0.78
C LEU A 7 16.51 21.52 2.06
N PHE A 8 16.08 20.26 1.89
CA PHE A 8 15.80 19.38 3.03
C PHE A 8 17.05 19.07 3.84
N ASP A 9 18.22 18.93 3.20
CA ASP A 9 19.49 18.69 3.89
C ASP A 9 19.93 19.86 4.77
N VAL A 10 19.45 21.07 4.47
CA VAL A 10 19.85 22.32 5.15
C VAL A 10 18.81 22.77 6.18
N LEU A 11 17.53 22.49 5.96
CA LEU A 11 16.45 23.11 6.74
C LEU A 11 16.39 22.63 8.17
N GLU A 12 16.59 21.35 8.48
CA GLU A 12 16.47 20.85 9.85
C GLU A 12 17.24 19.52 10.04
N PRO A 13 18.56 19.53 10.21
CA PRO A 13 19.36 18.31 10.39
C PRO A 13 18.95 17.48 11.62
N GLY A 14 18.34 18.12 12.62
CA GLY A 14 17.86 17.47 13.85
C GLY A 14 16.37 17.14 13.89
N ALA A 15 15.61 17.45 12.83
CA ALA A 15 14.18 17.19 12.81
C ALA A 15 13.84 15.69 12.79
N PHE A 16 12.77 15.34 13.45
CA PHE A 16 12.17 14.00 13.31
C PHE A 16 11.35 13.94 12.00
N TRP A 17 11.89 13.19 11.04
CA TRP A 17 11.28 13.07 9.72
C TRP A 17 10.34 11.88 9.62
N VAL A 18 9.15 12.12 9.05
CA VAL A 18 8.15 11.08 8.77
C VAL A 18 7.70 11.17 7.31
N ASN A 19 8.41 10.52 6.38
CA ASN A 19 9.71 9.84 6.46
C ASN A 19 10.83 10.74 5.93
N ARG A 20 12.10 10.38 6.15
CA ARG A 20 13.22 11.08 5.46
C ARG A 20 13.06 10.94 3.95
N PRO A 21 13.29 12.00 3.16
CA PRO A 21 13.06 11.98 1.71
C PRO A 21 13.79 10.84 0.98
N GLU A 22 15.05 10.56 1.36
CA GLU A 22 15.85 9.49 0.75
C GLU A 22 15.29 8.11 1.08
N ALA A 23 14.84 7.91 2.33
CA ALA A 23 14.22 6.68 2.77
C ALA A 23 12.87 6.47 2.06
N ALA A 24 12.05 7.51 1.92
CA ALA A 24 10.81 7.47 1.17
C ALA A 24 11.04 7.11 -0.30
N LEU A 25 11.99 7.77 -0.98
CA LEU A 25 12.37 7.45 -2.36
C LEU A 25 12.88 6.01 -2.51
N ARG A 26 13.63 5.52 -1.51
CA ARG A 26 14.11 4.14 -1.48
C ARG A 26 12.95 3.17 -1.26
N ALA A 27 12.07 3.48 -0.31
CA ALA A 27 10.92 2.66 0.04
C ALA A 27 9.90 2.54 -1.11
N GLY A 28 9.73 3.58 -1.93
CA GLY A 28 8.86 3.53 -3.12
C GLY A 28 9.30 2.56 -4.23
N ARG A 29 10.46 1.88 -4.08
CA ARG A 29 10.98 0.92 -5.09
C ARG A 29 10.39 -0.47 -4.87
N LYS A 30 9.39 -0.86 -5.65
CA LYS A 30 8.64 -2.13 -5.50
C LYS A 30 9.51 -3.39 -5.49
N ILE A 31 10.52 -3.48 -6.37
CA ILE A 31 11.47 -4.62 -6.39
C ILE A 31 12.25 -4.71 -5.06
N LEU A 32 12.68 -3.57 -4.53
CA LEU A 32 13.40 -3.55 -3.26
C LEU A 32 12.52 -3.96 -2.10
N GLN A 33 11.28 -3.46 -2.04
CA GLN A 33 10.31 -3.86 -1.03
C GLN A 33 10.13 -5.37 -1.00
N GLN A 34 9.90 -6.00 -2.15
CA GLN A 34 9.69 -7.44 -2.22
C GLN A 34 10.94 -8.24 -1.81
N ARG A 35 12.12 -7.81 -2.24
CA ARG A 35 13.37 -8.47 -1.81
C ARG A 35 13.59 -8.39 -0.29
N ILE A 36 13.29 -7.25 0.31
CA ILE A 36 13.38 -7.08 1.76
C ILE A 36 12.28 -7.88 2.46
N ALA A 37 11.06 -7.87 1.95
CA ALA A 37 9.96 -8.66 2.49
C ALA A 37 10.31 -10.15 2.61
N VAL A 38 10.84 -10.74 1.54
CA VAL A 38 11.35 -12.13 1.55
C VAL A 38 12.49 -12.29 2.57
N LYS A 39 13.44 -11.36 2.62
CA LYS A 39 14.58 -11.39 3.57
C LYS A 39 14.12 -11.41 5.03
N VAL A 40 13.07 -10.66 5.37
CA VAL A 40 12.54 -10.59 6.74
C VAL A 40 11.49 -11.69 7.04
N GLY A 41 11.19 -12.54 6.07
CA GLY A 41 10.31 -13.70 6.20
C GLY A 41 8.82 -13.39 6.03
N LEU A 42 8.45 -12.30 5.37
CA LEU A 42 7.07 -12.06 4.92
C LEU A 42 6.80 -12.91 3.66
N ASP A 43 5.63 -13.52 3.63
CA ASP A 43 5.16 -14.19 2.41
C ASP A 43 4.82 -13.14 1.34
N THR A 44 5.23 -13.41 0.10
CA THR A 44 4.99 -12.53 -1.04
C THR A 44 4.46 -13.34 -2.22
N PRO A 45 3.68 -12.73 -3.13
CA PRO A 45 3.30 -13.43 -4.35
C PRO A 45 4.54 -13.74 -5.19
N ASP A 46 4.55 -14.89 -5.86
CA ASP A 46 5.54 -15.11 -6.91
C ASP A 46 5.44 -14.00 -7.96
N THR A 47 6.59 -13.41 -8.32
CA THR A 47 6.63 -12.16 -9.09
C THR A 47 7.72 -12.17 -10.13
N LEU A 48 7.34 -11.89 -11.38
CA LEU A 48 8.24 -11.62 -12.48
C LEU A 48 8.28 -10.12 -12.80
N TYR A 49 9.48 -9.57 -12.88
CA TYR A 49 9.74 -8.22 -13.40
C TYR A 49 10.41 -8.37 -14.76
N SER A 50 9.70 -8.13 -15.85
CA SER A 50 10.23 -8.40 -17.19
C SER A 50 9.57 -7.58 -18.29
N ASN A 51 10.30 -7.38 -19.36
CA ASN A 51 9.83 -6.98 -20.68
C ASN A 51 10.17 -8.03 -21.75
N ASP A 52 10.63 -9.22 -21.35
CA ASP A 52 10.87 -10.33 -22.27
C ASP A 52 9.58 -11.12 -22.52
N PRO A 53 9.04 -11.13 -23.74
CA PRO A 53 7.81 -11.84 -24.06
C PRO A 53 7.84 -13.34 -23.77
N LEU A 54 9.00 -13.98 -23.93
CA LEU A 54 9.14 -15.41 -23.67
C LEU A 54 9.05 -15.71 -22.16
N ALA A 55 9.74 -14.90 -21.34
CA ALA A 55 9.69 -15.03 -19.89
C ALA A 55 8.28 -14.73 -19.35
N ILE A 56 7.58 -13.73 -19.91
CA ILE A 56 6.21 -13.36 -19.52
C ILE A 56 5.26 -14.53 -19.82
N ARG A 57 5.29 -15.10 -21.04
CA ARG A 57 4.45 -16.25 -21.39
C ARG A 57 4.76 -17.49 -20.56
N ALA A 58 6.04 -17.76 -20.28
CA ALA A 58 6.44 -18.86 -19.40
C ALA A 58 5.88 -18.69 -17.99
N PHE A 59 5.93 -17.45 -17.44
CA PHE A 59 5.36 -17.13 -16.14
C PHE A 59 3.84 -17.33 -16.13
N LEU A 60 3.11 -16.85 -17.14
CA LEU A 60 1.67 -17.06 -17.26
C LEU A 60 1.33 -18.56 -17.27
N ARG A 61 2.01 -19.36 -18.08
CA ARG A 61 1.78 -20.81 -18.16
C ARG A 61 2.04 -21.52 -16.84
N SER A 62 3.07 -21.12 -16.08
CA SER A 62 3.35 -21.70 -14.75
C SER A 62 2.31 -21.31 -13.68
N HIS A 63 1.49 -20.28 -13.93
CA HIS A 63 0.46 -19.77 -13.04
C HIS A 63 -0.95 -19.94 -13.64
N HIS A 64 -1.27 -21.12 -14.16
CA HIS A 64 -2.59 -21.47 -14.69
C HIS A 64 -3.09 -20.56 -15.82
N GLY A 65 -2.19 -19.97 -16.59
CA GLY A 65 -2.49 -19.14 -17.76
C GLY A 65 -2.85 -17.70 -17.45
N THR A 66 -2.83 -17.27 -16.16
CA THR A 66 -3.20 -15.92 -15.75
C THR A 66 -2.22 -15.34 -14.74
N ALA A 67 -2.05 -14.01 -14.76
CA ALA A 67 -1.31 -13.28 -13.74
C ALA A 67 -1.97 -11.93 -13.45
N VAL A 68 -1.59 -11.35 -12.34
CA VAL A 68 -1.90 -9.95 -12.00
C VAL A 68 -0.83 -9.07 -12.61
N TYR A 69 -1.22 -8.16 -13.51
CA TYR A 69 -0.33 -7.15 -14.07
C TYR A 69 -0.41 -5.85 -13.29
N LYS A 70 0.75 -5.26 -13.01
CA LYS A 70 0.90 -3.94 -12.39
C LYS A 70 1.95 -3.12 -13.12
N ALA A 71 1.69 -1.84 -13.32
CA ALA A 71 2.72 -0.91 -13.74
C ALA A 71 3.69 -0.58 -12.59
N PHE A 72 4.96 -0.29 -12.89
CA PHE A 72 5.92 0.18 -11.88
C PHE A 72 5.49 1.49 -11.24
N ARG A 73 4.88 2.38 -12.04
CA ARG A 73 4.25 3.61 -11.56
C ARG A 73 2.83 3.67 -12.09
N PRO A 74 1.84 3.95 -11.24
CA PRO A 74 0.53 4.33 -11.74
C PRO A 74 0.69 5.55 -12.63
N VAL A 75 0.18 5.48 -13.84
CA VAL A 75 0.17 6.61 -14.77
C VAL A 75 -1.26 7.06 -14.90
N THR A 76 -1.47 8.35 -14.65
CA THR A 76 -2.70 9.02 -15.01
C THR A 76 -2.42 9.82 -16.28
N TRP A 77 -3.18 9.57 -17.33
CA TRP A 77 -3.12 10.40 -18.52
C TRP A 77 -4.52 10.87 -18.89
N LYS A 78 -4.57 12.01 -19.55
CA LYS A 78 -5.80 12.61 -20.01
C LYS A 78 -5.81 12.55 -21.54
N ASP A 79 -6.87 11.99 -22.09
CA ASP A 79 -7.17 12.03 -23.51
C ASP A 79 -8.52 12.73 -23.68
N HIS A 80 -8.49 13.91 -24.31
CA HIS A 80 -9.63 14.82 -24.38
C HIS A 80 -10.25 15.10 -23.00
N GLU A 81 -11.44 14.60 -22.73
CA GLU A 81 -12.13 14.75 -21.45
C GLU A 81 -12.03 13.51 -20.53
N THR A 82 -11.41 12.43 -21.02
CA THR A 82 -11.32 11.17 -20.29
C THR A 82 -10.02 11.09 -19.49
N HIS A 83 -10.14 10.83 -18.20
CA HIS A 83 -9.01 10.52 -17.33
C HIS A 83 -8.80 9.00 -17.26
N TRP A 84 -7.61 8.58 -17.63
CA TRP A 84 -7.22 7.18 -17.57
C TRP A 84 -6.29 6.96 -16.39
N LEU A 85 -6.59 5.92 -15.61
CA LEU A 85 -5.74 5.43 -14.52
C LEU A 85 -5.32 4.00 -14.82
N THR A 86 -4.04 3.68 -14.57
CA THR A 86 -3.59 2.29 -14.57
C THR A 86 -3.97 1.63 -13.26
N TYR A 87 -4.90 0.68 -13.33
CA TYR A 87 -5.25 -0.20 -12.21
C TYR A 87 -4.51 -1.53 -12.34
N THR A 88 -4.49 -2.28 -11.23
CA THR A 88 -4.19 -3.70 -11.25
C THR A 88 -5.18 -4.43 -12.15
N SER A 89 -4.71 -5.25 -13.07
CA SER A 89 -5.52 -6.03 -13.99
C SER A 89 -5.09 -7.49 -14.04
N LEU A 90 -6.04 -8.39 -14.29
CA LEU A 90 -5.70 -9.76 -14.70
C LEU A 90 -5.30 -9.74 -16.16
N VAL A 91 -4.27 -10.54 -16.49
CA VAL A 91 -3.79 -10.74 -17.85
C VAL A 91 -3.59 -12.21 -18.11
N SER A 92 -3.96 -12.63 -19.31
CA SER A 92 -3.69 -13.95 -19.91
C SER A 92 -2.76 -13.82 -21.10
N GLU A 93 -2.40 -14.93 -21.77
CA GLU A 93 -1.61 -14.84 -23.00
C GLU A 93 -2.35 -14.08 -24.11
N ASP A 94 -3.68 -14.17 -24.16
CA ASP A 94 -4.53 -13.50 -25.17
C ASP A 94 -4.61 -11.98 -24.97
N ASP A 95 -4.35 -11.49 -23.74
CA ASP A 95 -4.34 -10.07 -23.41
C ASP A 95 -2.99 -9.40 -23.72
N LEU A 96 -1.97 -10.18 -24.07
CA LEU A 96 -0.64 -9.63 -24.33
C LEU A 96 -0.63 -8.85 -25.65
N VAL A 97 -0.07 -7.65 -25.58
CA VAL A 97 0.23 -6.85 -26.79
C VAL A 97 1.36 -7.50 -27.60
N ALA A 98 1.61 -6.98 -28.82
CA ALA A 98 2.70 -7.45 -29.67
C ALA A 98 4.05 -7.43 -28.96
N ASP A 99 4.92 -8.37 -29.29
CA ASP A 99 6.21 -8.58 -28.62
C ASP A 99 7.10 -7.33 -28.62
N GLU A 100 7.05 -6.54 -29.66
CA GLU A 100 7.79 -5.27 -29.76
C GLU A 100 7.34 -4.27 -28.70
N LEU A 101 6.03 -4.23 -28.43
CA LEU A 101 5.45 -3.36 -27.39
C LEU A 101 5.78 -3.87 -26.00
N LEU A 102 5.76 -5.20 -25.78
CA LEU A 102 6.20 -5.78 -24.49
C LEU A 102 7.66 -5.42 -24.18
N ARG A 103 8.55 -5.48 -25.20
CA ARG A 103 9.96 -5.13 -25.02
C ARG A 103 10.20 -3.65 -24.74
N SER A 104 9.25 -2.77 -25.04
CA SER A 104 9.41 -1.32 -24.88
C SER A 104 9.47 -0.88 -23.40
N ALA A 105 8.81 -1.59 -22.48
CA ALA A 105 8.79 -1.26 -21.07
C ALA A 105 8.60 -2.51 -20.20
N PRO A 106 9.34 -2.63 -19.08
CA PRO A 106 9.14 -3.73 -18.14
C PRO A 106 7.81 -3.57 -17.38
N GLY A 107 7.15 -4.70 -17.14
CA GLY A 107 5.97 -4.84 -16.31
C GLY A 107 6.22 -5.68 -15.07
N ILE A 108 5.28 -5.63 -14.14
CA ILE A 108 5.23 -6.50 -12.94
C ILE A 108 4.13 -7.52 -13.18
N PHE A 109 4.48 -8.79 -13.21
CA PHE A 109 3.55 -9.90 -13.32
C PHE A 109 3.60 -10.70 -12.03
N GLN A 110 2.47 -10.83 -11.35
CA GLN A 110 2.38 -11.53 -10.07
C GLN A 110 1.40 -12.69 -10.16
N ALA A 111 1.72 -13.78 -9.48
CA ALA A 111 0.78 -14.88 -9.30
C ALA A 111 -0.49 -14.35 -8.61
N LEU A 112 -1.66 -14.81 -9.07
CA LEU A 112 -2.94 -14.49 -8.44
C LEU A 112 -3.03 -15.23 -7.10
N VAL A 113 -3.02 -14.47 -6.01
CA VAL A 113 -3.18 -15.02 -4.66
C VAL A 113 -4.68 -15.17 -4.36
N PRO A 114 -5.14 -16.36 -3.93
CA PRO A 114 -6.51 -16.53 -3.44
C PRO A 114 -6.78 -15.57 -2.30
N LYS A 115 -7.87 -14.79 -2.40
CA LYS A 115 -8.17 -13.71 -1.48
C LYS A 115 -9.39 -14.07 -0.64
N GLY A 116 -9.20 -14.25 0.68
CA GLY A 116 -10.28 -14.28 1.67
C GLY A 116 -10.68 -12.86 2.08
N SER A 117 -9.71 -12.02 2.43
CA SER A 117 -9.89 -10.59 2.70
C SER A 117 -8.60 -9.82 2.40
N GLU A 118 -8.66 -8.50 2.52
CA GLU A 118 -7.46 -7.65 2.48
C GLU A 118 -7.27 -6.94 3.82
N LEU A 119 -6.03 -6.64 4.17
CA LEU A 119 -5.73 -5.77 5.29
C LEU A 119 -4.98 -4.53 4.81
N ARG A 120 -5.46 -3.40 5.27
CA ARG A 120 -4.72 -2.14 5.26
C ARG A 120 -4.15 -1.93 6.65
N VAL A 121 -2.83 -1.96 6.80
CA VAL A 121 -2.16 -1.80 8.09
C VAL A 121 -1.34 -0.53 8.09
N THR A 122 -1.73 0.43 8.91
CA THR A 122 -0.99 1.68 9.09
C THR A 122 -0.03 1.52 10.25
N PHE A 123 1.26 1.56 9.97
CA PHE A 123 2.29 1.65 11.01
C PHE A 123 2.58 3.11 11.31
N ILE A 124 2.39 3.50 12.57
CA ILE A 124 2.77 4.78 13.14
C ILE A 124 3.87 4.48 14.15
N GLY A 125 5.12 4.73 13.82
CA GLY A 125 6.24 4.14 14.56
C GLY A 125 6.12 2.61 14.61
N ARG A 126 6.29 2.02 15.79
CA ARG A 126 6.17 0.56 16.01
C ARG A 126 4.73 0.06 16.16
N ARG A 127 3.74 0.95 16.16
CA ARG A 127 2.34 0.59 16.42
C ARG A 127 1.58 0.30 15.12
N PRO A 128 1.11 -0.92 14.88
CA PRO A 128 0.24 -1.24 13.76
C PRO A 128 -1.22 -0.94 14.08
N PHE A 129 -1.92 -0.32 13.14
CA PHE A 129 -3.37 -0.16 13.13
C PHE A 129 -3.90 -0.91 11.90
N ALA A 130 -4.51 -2.06 12.13
CA ALA A 130 -4.97 -2.92 11.05
C ALA A 130 -6.47 -2.76 10.82
N ALA A 131 -6.85 -2.58 9.55
CA ALA A 131 -8.23 -2.59 9.10
C ALA A 131 -8.42 -3.70 8.06
N ARG A 132 -9.47 -4.52 8.25
CA ARG A 132 -9.90 -5.51 7.28
C ARG A 132 -10.81 -4.84 6.27
N LEU A 133 -10.52 -5.04 5.00
CA LEU A 133 -11.30 -4.58 3.87
C LEU A 133 -12.18 -5.74 3.38
N LEU A 134 -13.49 -5.54 3.37
CA LEU A 134 -14.46 -6.53 2.90
C LEU A 134 -14.64 -6.40 1.38
N SER A 135 -13.54 -6.40 0.65
CA SER A 135 -13.51 -6.19 -0.81
C SER A 135 -14.16 -7.32 -1.59
N GLN A 136 -14.21 -8.53 -1.01
CA GLN A 136 -14.83 -9.70 -1.65
C GLN A 136 -16.35 -9.62 -1.68
N ASP A 137 -16.97 -8.79 -0.85
CA ASP A 137 -18.42 -8.55 -0.81
C ASP A 137 -18.87 -7.58 -1.91
N THR A 138 -17.93 -6.97 -2.65
CA THR A 138 -18.22 -6.01 -3.73
C THR A 138 -17.90 -6.60 -5.10
N VAL A 139 -18.69 -6.25 -6.12
CA VAL A 139 -18.48 -6.75 -7.48
C VAL A 139 -17.19 -6.21 -8.10
N GLY A 140 -16.89 -4.93 -7.91
CA GLY A 140 -15.71 -4.26 -8.49
C GLY A 140 -14.43 -4.43 -7.69
N GLY A 141 -14.51 -4.68 -6.38
CA GLY A 141 -13.38 -4.67 -5.46
C GLY A 141 -12.60 -5.98 -5.35
N LYS A 142 -13.09 -7.06 -5.97
CA LYS A 142 -12.48 -8.39 -5.84
C LYS A 142 -11.00 -8.46 -6.21
N LEU A 143 -10.59 -7.76 -7.26
CA LEU A 143 -9.19 -7.69 -7.67
C LEU A 143 -8.45 -6.52 -7.03
N ASP A 144 -9.06 -5.33 -7.08
CA ASP A 144 -8.51 -4.07 -6.53
C ASP A 144 -9.64 -3.32 -5.81
N TRP A 145 -9.56 -3.22 -4.49
CA TRP A 145 -10.58 -2.60 -3.64
C TRP A 145 -10.86 -1.13 -4.00
N ARG A 146 -9.89 -0.45 -4.62
CA ARG A 146 -10.04 0.95 -5.04
C ARG A 146 -11.14 1.14 -6.08
N ARG A 147 -11.46 0.09 -6.86
CA ARG A 147 -12.55 0.12 -7.86
C ARG A 147 -13.94 0.13 -7.25
N ALA A 148 -14.07 -0.28 -6.00
CA ALA A 148 -15.33 -0.33 -5.27
C ALA A 148 -15.33 0.53 -4.00
N TYR A 149 -14.55 1.60 -4.00
CA TYR A 149 -14.31 2.44 -2.82
C TYR A 149 -15.62 2.90 -2.15
N ALA A 150 -16.64 3.28 -2.93
CA ALA A 150 -17.91 3.77 -2.40
C ALA A 150 -18.76 2.67 -1.69
N GLU A 151 -18.55 1.40 -2.04
CA GLU A 151 -19.29 0.25 -1.49
C GLU A 151 -18.47 -0.52 -0.45
N LEU A 152 -17.18 -0.21 -0.35
CA LEU A 152 -16.23 -0.92 0.50
C LEU A 152 -16.61 -0.71 1.98
N LYS A 153 -16.56 -1.79 2.75
CA LYS A 153 -16.67 -1.74 4.21
C LYS A 153 -15.31 -2.09 4.81
N MET A 154 -14.99 -1.43 5.91
CA MET A 154 -13.79 -1.70 6.69
C MET A 154 -14.15 -1.93 8.15
N GLU A 155 -13.45 -2.83 8.79
CA GLU A 155 -13.57 -3.09 10.22
C GLU A 155 -12.20 -3.17 10.87
N PRO A 156 -12.07 -2.80 12.17
CA PRO A 156 -10.82 -3.02 12.91
C PRO A 156 -10.44 -4.50 12.87
N ALA A 157 -9.14 -4.77 12.74
CA ALA A 157 -8.61 -6.12 12.75
C ALA A 157 -7.34 -6.19 13.59
N GLU A 158 -6.95 -7.39 13.98
CA GLU A 158 -5.68 -7.63 14.64
C GLU A 158 -4.66 -8.13 13.61
N LEU A 159 -3.43 -7.62 13.73
CA LEU A 159 -2.29 -8.13 12.98
C LEU A 159 -1.53 -9.12 13.87
N PRO A 160 -1.28 -10.37 13.43
CA PRO A 160 -0.53 -11.33 14.23
C PRO A 160 0.85 -10.76 14.60
N PRO A 161 1.30 -10.95 15.87
CA PRO A 161 2.56 -10.38 16.35
C PRO A 161 3.77 -10.73 15.47
N ALA A 162 3.82 -11.93 14.93
CA ALA A 162 4.91 -12.34 14.02
C ALA A 162 4.90 -11.58 12.70
N VAL A 163 3.71 -11.24 12.15
CA VAL A 163 3.57 -10.44 10.92
C VAL A 163 3.91 -8.98 11.24
N ALA A 164 3.46 -8.46 12.37
CA ALA A 164 3.78 -7.10 12.82
C ALA A 164 5.30 -6.91 12.98
N GLU A 165 5.98 -7.85 13.63
CA GLU A 165 7.44 -7.79 13.83
C GLU A 165 8.20 -7.84 12.50
N ARG A 166 7.82 -8.72 11.57
CA ARG A 166 8.44 -8.79 10.24
C ARG A 166 8.19 -7.53 9.43
N SER A 167 6.99 -6.95 9.52
CA SER A 167 6.66 -5.69 8.88
C SER A 167 7.48 -4.54 9.43
N TRP A 168 7.67 -4.49 10.76
CA TRP A 168 8.54 -3.49 11.36
C TRP A 168 10.00 -3.63 10.89
N ARG A 169 10.55 -4.86 10.85
CA ARG A 169 11.89 -5.11 10.29
C ARG A 169 12.02 -4.67 8.84
N LEU A 170 10.96 -4.84 8.03
CA LEU A 170 10.95 -4.31 6.66
C LEU A 170 11.05 -2.79 6.67
N MET A 171 10.33 -2.10 7.56
CA MET A 171 10.43 -0.65 7.70
C MET A 171 11.83 -0.20 8.13
N GLU A 172 12.45 -0.87 9.10
CA GLU A 172 13.83 -0.61 9.54
C GLU A 172 14.83 -0.76 8.38
N GLU A 173 14.74 -1.83 7.60
CA GLU A 173 15.58 -2.06 6.42
C GLU A 173 15.37 -1.01 5.33
N LEU A 174 14.16 -0.47 5.18
CA LEU A 174 13.86 0.63 4.26
C LEU A 174 14.27 1.99 4.81
N GLY A 175 14.42 2.13 6.13
CA GLY A 175 14.73 3.37 6.82
C GLY A 175 13.52 4.28 7.04
N ILE A 176 12.31 3.72 7.05
CA ILE A 176 11.05 4.45 7.24
C ILE A 176 10.48 4.22 8.64
N VAL A 177 9.77 5.22 9.17
CA VAL A 177 9.15 5.20 10.49
C VAL A 177 7.63 5.25 10.43
N PHE A 178 7.09 5.42 9.25
CA PHE A 178 5.66 5.43 8.93
C PHE A 178 5.43 4.72 7.60
N GLY A 179 4.32 3.98 7.48
CA GLY A 179 3.94 3.34 6.23
C GLY A 179 2.60 2.62 6.31
N CYS A 180 1.94 2.53 5.19
CA CYS A 180 0.67 1.83 5.04
C CYS A 180 0.90 0.55 4.21
N PHE A 181 0.77 -0.59 4.86
CA PHE A 181 0.94 -1.91 4.26
C PHE A 181 -0.36 -2.41 3.65
N ASP A 182 -0.25 -3.09 2.54
CA ASP A 182 -1.34 -3.83 1.93
C ASP A 182 -1.00 -5.33 1.98
N PHE A 183 -1.89 -6.13 2.59
CA PHE A 183 -1.80 -7.58 2.67
C PHE A 183 -3.05 -8.23 2.07
N ILE A 184 -2.88 -9.40 1.47
CA ILE A 184 -3.96 -10.35 1.27
C ILE A 184 -3.94 -11.33 2.46
N VAL A 185 -5.12 -11.59 3.04
CA VAL A 185 -5.32 -12.73 3.91
C VAL A 185 -5.97 -13.82 3.08
N THR A 186 -5.27 -14.96 2.94
CA THR A 186 -5.79 -16.09 2.16
C THR A 186 -6.98 -16.75 2.88
N PRO A 187 -7.79 -17.59 2.20
CA PRO A 187 -8.82 -18.39 2.86
C PRO A 187 -8.27 -19.34 3.94
N GLN A 188 -6.97 -19.66 3.91
CA GLN A 188 -6.28 -20.48 4.91
C GLN A 188 -5.78 -19.66 6.11
N GLY A 189 -5.83 -18.31 6.01
CA GLY A 189 -5.39 -17.39 7.06
C GLY A 189 -3.93 -16.92 6.93
N ASP A 190 -3.27 -17.21 5.80
CA ASP A 190 -1.91 -16.73 5.56
C ASP A 190 -1.92 -15.25 5.16
N TYR A 191 -0.89 -14.52 5.59
CA TYR A 191 -0.73 -13.09 5.35
C TYR A 191 0.30 -12.85 4.25
N VAL A 192 -0.17 -12.50 3.05
CA VAL A 192 0.68 -12.28 1.88
C VAL A 192 0.90 -10.77 1.68
N PHE A 193 2.13 -10.31 1.85
CA PHE A 193 2.52 -8.92 1.65
C PHE A 193 2.47 -8.53 0.18
N LEU A 194 1.84 -7.39 -0.12
CA LEU A 194 1.78 -6.85 -1.47
C LEU A 194 2.72 -5.65 -1.65
N GLU A 195 2.59 -4.65 -0.81
CA GLU A 195 3.41 -3.43 -0.85
C GLU A 195 3.31 -2.65 0.47
N VAL A 196 4.26 -1.74 0.69
CA VAL A 196 4.16 -0.67 1.68
C VAL A 196 4.18 0.67 0.96
N ASN A 197 3.23 1.55 1.31
CA ASN A 197 3.18 2.92 0.86
C ASN A 197 3.71 3.83 1.98
N GLU A 198 4.87 4.40 1.76
CA GLU A 198 5.63 5.20 2.73
C GLU A 198 5.06 6.60 2.98
N MET A 199 4.11 7.03 2.12
CA MET A 199 3.34 8.27 2.24
C MET A 199 1.84 7.98 2.09
N GLY A 200 1.41 6.77 2.44
CA GLY A 200 0.05 6.30 2.21
C GLY A 200 -0.99 7.13 2.97
N GLN A 201 -2.10 7.42 2.30
CA GLN A 201 -3.26 7.99 2.97
C GLN A 201 -3.78 6.98 4.00
N PHE A 202 -4.12 7.45 5.20
CA PHE A 202 -4.53 6.58 6.30
C PHE A 202 -5.73 7.11 7.11
N LEU A 203 -6.02 8.42 7.06
CA LEU A 203 -7.08 9.00 7.88
C LEU A 203 -8.49 8.53 7.49
N PHE A 204 -8.69 8.12 6.23
CA PHE A 204 -9.94 7.49 5.82
C PHE A 204 -10.21 6.17 6.57
N VAL A 205 -9.14 5.46 6.99
CA VAL A 205 -9.27 4.25 7.81
C VAL A 205 -9.88 4.58 9.16
N GLU A 206 -9.49 5.71 9.80
CA GLU A 206 -10.13 6.17 11.03
C GLU A 206 -11.60 6.49 10.81
N GLU A 207 -11.94 7.16 9.71
CA GLU A 207 -13.32 7.51 9.40
C GLU A 207 -14.23 6.27 9.31
N TRP A 208 -13.71 5.19 8.74
CA TRP A 208 -14.48 3.97 8.50
C TRP A 208 -14.51 3.03 9.69
N THR A 209 -13.42 2.96 10.45
CA THR A 209 -13.26 1.99 11.55
C THR A 209 -13.45 2.59 12.93
N GLY A 210 -13.33 3.90 13.06
CA GLY A 210 -13.33 4.58 14.35
C GLY A 210 -12.01 4.41 15.13
N MET A 211 -11.00 3.73 14.60
CA MET A 211 -9.68 3.64 15.25
C MET A 211 -9.02 5.02 15.35
N PRO A 212 -8.38 5.40 16.48
CA PRO A 212 -7.87 6.77 16.68
C PRO A 212 -6.51 7.01 16.04
N LEU A 213 -6.43 6.90 14.70
CA LEU A 213 -5.17 7.02 13.97
C LEU A 213 -4.61 8.45 14.01
N LEU A 214 -5.47 9.47 13.94
CA LEU A 214 -5.03 10.86 14.00
C LEU A 214 -4.40 11.18 15.34
N ASP A 215 -5.03 10.76 16.44
CA ASP A 215 -4.51 10.99 17.79
C ASP A 215 -3.16 10.30 18.01
N ALA A 216 -3.06 9.04 17.58
CA ALA A 216 -1.81 8.30 17.61
C ALA A 216 -0.72 8.98 16.78
N PHE A 217 -1.06 9.49 15.60
CA PHE A 217 -0.12 10.18 14.71
C PHE A 217 0.33 11.52 15.27
N CYS A 218 -0.56 12.30 15.90
CA CYS A 218 -0.21 13.53 16.62
C CYS A 218 0.74 13.24 17.78
N SER A 219 0.46 12.21 18.58
CA SER A 219 1.33 11.79 19.68
C SER A 219 2.71 11.35 19.18
N PHE A 220 2.76 10.61 18.09
CA PHE A 220 4.01 10.19 17.42
C PHE A 220 4.86 11.38 16.95
N LEU A 221 4.25 12.36 16.27
CA LEU A 221 4.94 13.58 15.83
C LEU A 221 5.45 14.40 17.01
N THR A 222 4.64 14.54 18.05
CA THR A 222 4.99 15.31 19.25
C THR A 222 6.13 14.65 20.02
N ALA A 223 6.14 13.33 20.13
CA ALA A 223 7.19 12.59 20.81
C ALA A 223 8.51 12.55 20.02
N GLY A 224 8.46 12.65 18.69
CA GLY A 224 9.64 12.63 17.82
C GLY A 224 10.44 11.31 17.86
N ASN A 225 9.79 10.20 18.18
CA ASN A 225 10.44 8.88 18.19
C ASN A 225 9.43 7.75 17.89
N VAL A 226 9.95 6.56 17.54
CA VAL A 226 9.13 5.42 17.09
C VAL A 226 8.41 4.69 18.22
N ASP A 227 8.91 4.83 19.47
CA ASP A 227 8.35 4.21 20.69
C ASP A 227 7.56 5.26 21.50
N TYR A 228 6.78 6.08 20.84
CA TYR A 228 6.03 7.18 21.44
C TYR A 228 5.00 6.73 22.47
N PRO A 229 4.84 7.50 23.57
CA PRO A 229 3.80 7.23 24.57
C PRO A 229 2.43 7.59 23.98
N TRP A 230 1.51 6.63 23.97
CA TRP A 230 0.15 6.84 23.50
C TRP A 230 -0.80 5.87 24.20
N ASP A 231 -1.92 6.41 24.67
CA ASP A 231 -2.94 5.67 25.42
C ASP A 231 -4.27 5.69 24.62
N PRO A 232 -4.71 4.53 24.09
CA PRO A 232 -5.96 4.46 23.30
C PRO A 232 -7.22 4.77 24.11
N GLU A 233 -7.15 4.77 25.45
CA GLU A 233 -8.27 5.14 26.32
C GLU A 233 -8.38 6.65 26.56
N ARG A 234 -7.35 7.43 26.21
CA ARG A 234 -7.26 8.87 26.42
C ARG A 234 -7.14 9.66 25.13
N VAL A 235 -7.95 9.32 24.15
CA VAL A 235 -7.98 9.98 22.83
C VAL A 235 -8.41 11.43 22.97
N GLN A 236 -7.58 12.37 22.48
CA GLN A 236 -7.81 13.82 22.56
C GLN A 236 -8.36 14.40 21.27
N VAL A 237 -8.05 13.80 20.11
CA VAL A 237 -8.45 14.30 18.80
C VAL A 237 -8.91 13.17 17.89
N ARG A 238 -9.97 13.43 17.11
CA ARG A 238 -10.46 12.52 16.08
C ARG A 238 -10.48 13.23 14.72
N TYR A 239 -10.26 12.48 13.67
CA TYR A 239 -10.26 13.02 12.32
C TYR A 239 -11.57 13.75 11.97
N ARG A 240 -12.71 13.19 12.34
CA ARG A 240 -14.04 13.80 12.18
C ARG A 240 -14.19 15.17 12.89
N ASP A 241 -13.45 15.40 13.97
CA ASP A 241 -13.55 16.65 14.76
C ASP A 241 -12.82 17.79 14.04
N VAL A 242 -11.79 17.45 13.22
CA VAL A 242 -10.97 18.40 12.45
C VAL A 242 -11.64 18.78 11.13
N LEU A 243 -12.35 17.85 10.49
CA LEU A 243 -13.04 18.13 9.22
C LEU A 243 -14.25 19.04 9.34
N GLY A 244 -14.62 19.46 10.58
CA GLY A 244 -15.90 20.15 10.80
C GLY A 244 -17.04 19.25 10.34
N ARG A 245 -18.08 19.12 11.09
CA ARG A 245 -19.21 18.16 10.94
C ARG A 245 -19.92 18.22 9.57
N SER A 246 -19.22 18.04 8.47
CA SER A 246 -19.86 17.81 7.19
C SER A 246 -20.31 16.35 7.14
N PRO A 247 -21.60 16.07 6.99
CA PRO A 247 -22.05 14.70 6.71
C PRO A 247 -21.38 14.25 5.42
N ARG A 248 -20.97 13.01 5.39
CA ARG A 248 -20.33 12.32 4.26
C ARG A 248 -21.05 12.59 2.96
N ASP A 249 -20.58 13.53 2.19
CA ASP A 249 -20.91 13.64 0.78
C ASP A 249 -19.86 12.80 0.02
N HIS A 250 -20.08 11.48 0.01
CA HIS A 250 -19.21 10.52 -0.69
C HIS A 250 -19.24 10.67 -2.22
N GLY A 251 -19.86 11.73 -2.72
CA GLY A 251 -20.14 11.94 -4.15
C GLY A 251 -19.04 12.60 -4.98
N SER A 252 -17.90 13.03 -4.42
CA SER A 252 -16.97 13.85 -5.22
C SER A 252 -15.49 13.79 -4.85
N LEU A 253 -14.98 12.71 -4.26
CA LEU A 253 -13.54 12.43 -4.35
C LEU A 253 -13.28 11.62 -5.61
N VAL A 254 -13.40 12.29 -6.76
CA VAL A 254 -12.76 11.86 -8.00
C VAL A 254 -11.27 12.06 -7.79
N MET A 255 -10.57 10.97 -7.47
CA MET A 255 -9.11 10.92 -7.60
C MET A 255 -8.72 10.59 -9.01
#